data_b1d082b4de520c893a69ab7ed8364187
#
_entry.id   b1d082b4de520c893a69ab7ed8364187
#
_cell.length_a   1.000
_cell.length_b   1.000
_cell.length_c   1.000
_cell.angle_alpha   90.00
_cell.angle_beta   90.00
_cell.angle_gamma   90.00
#
_symmetry.space_group_name_H-M   'P 1'
#
loop_
_entity.id
_entity.type
_entity.pdbx_description
1 polymer ?
#
loop_
_entity_poly.entity_id
_entity_poly.type
_entity_poly.pdbx_seq_one_letter_code
_entity_poly.pdbx_strand_id
1 'polypeptide(L)'
;LEIISQYGADALRLTLITGNAPGNDMRFYYERVENSRNFANKVWNASRFIMMNMEQALEKTGKDITTPAAADLQPVDKWILSKLNTLVKDVTDNMDHFELGIAVQKVYDFIWDEFCDWYIEMVKPRLYSTDDAVSQNAALWTLKTVLIDALKLLHPYMPFITEEIFCTIQNEEESIMISKWPEYS
;
A
#
# COMPACT_ATOMS: atom_id res chain seq x y z
N LEU A 1 -5.84 26.26 5.04
CA LEU A 1 -6.15 26.17 3.60
C LEU A 1 -4.90 26.29 2.74
N GLU A 2 -3.97 27.21 3.06
CA GLU A 2 -2.73 27.41 2.31
C GLU A 2 -1.90 26.12 2.16
N ILE A 3 -1.70 25.38 3.24
CA ILE A 3 -0.97 24.10 3.24
C ILE A 3 -1.66 23.06 2.35
N ILE A 4 -2.98 22.99 2.42
CA ILE A 4 -3.76 22.04 1.60
C ILE A 4 -3.62 22.39 0.11
N SER A 5 -3.60 23.67 -0.24
CA SER A 5 -3.43 24.09 -1.64
C SER A 5 -2.03 23.79 -2.21
N GLN A 6 -0.99 23.75 -1.35
CA GLN A 6 0.38 23.50 -1.77
C GLN A 6 0.78 22.02 -1.72
N TYR A 7 0.31 21.26 -0.73
CA TYR A 7 0.78 19.91 -0.44
C TYR A 7 -0.31 18.83 -0.54
N GLY A 8 -1.58 19.24 -0.59
CA GLY A 8 -2.74 18.35 -0.55
C GLY A 8 -3.22 18.03 0.86
N ALA A 9 -4.48 17.63 0.96
CA ALA A 9 -5.12 17.33 2.24
C ALA A 9 -4.54 16.08 2.92
N ASP A 10 -4.23 15.04 2.16
CA ASP A 10 -3.66 13.78 2.68
C ASP A 10 -2.30 14.00 3.33
N ALA A 11 -1.43 14.84 2.73
CA ALA A 11 -0.13 15.16 3.29
C ALA A 11 -0.26 15.87 4.65
N LEU A 12 -1.17 16.83 4.76
CA LEU A 12 -1.43 17.52 6.02
C LEU A 12 -1.98 16.54 7.07
N ARG A 13 -2.97 15.70 6.71
CA ARG A 13 -3.57 14.71 7.62
C ARG A 13 -2.53 13.76 8.19
N LEU A 14 -1.70 13.17 7.33
CA LEU A 14 -0.62 12.27 7.74
C LEU A 14 0.36 12.96 8.68
N THR A 15 0.77 14.19 8.35
CA THR A 15 1.71 14.97 9.17
C THR A 15 1.18 15.25 10.58
N LEU A 16 -0.12 15.54 10.70
CA LEU A 16 -0.74 15.87 11.99
C LEU A 16 -0.85 14.66 12.93
N ILE A 17 -0.88 13.45 12.39
CA ILE A 17 -1.01 12.22 13.20
C ILE A 17 0.35 11.58 13.46
N THR A 18 1.29 11.69 12.53
CA THR A 18 2.61 11.05 12.64
C THR A 18 3.49 11.76 13.69
N GLY A 19 4.09 10.96 14.56
CA GLY A 19 5.08 11.46 15.53
C GLY A 19 4.51 12.22 16.73
N ASN A 20 3.21 12.10 16.96
CA ASN A 20 2.56 12.63 18.17
C ASN A 20 2.52 11.58 19.27
N ALA A 21 2.97 11.97 20.47
CA ALA A 21 2.67 11.25 21.69
C ALA A 21 1.52 11.97 22.42
N PRO A 22 0.54 11.22 22.97
CA PRO A 22 -0.56 11.82 23.73
C PRO A 22 -0.05 12.77 24.84
N GLY A 23 -0.64 13.95 24.91
CA GLY A 23 -0.30 14.96 25.93
C GLY A 23 0.90 15.87 25.60
N ASN A 24 1.54 15.70 24.44
CA ASN A 24 2.63 16.58 24.01
C ASN A 24 2.18 17.50 22.87
N ASP A 25 2.65 18.76 22.94
CA ASP A 25 2.47 19.70 21.84
C ASP A 25 3.35 19.32 20.65
N MET A 26 2.77 19.33 19.46
CA MET A 26 3.51 19.10 18.23
C MET A 26 3.97 20.41 17.61
N ARG A 27 5.27 20.54 17.36
CA ARG A 27 5.79 21.61 16.51
C ARG A 27 5.52 21.31 15.05
N PHE A 28 4.86 22.24 14.37
CA PHE A 28 4.57 22.14 12.96
C PHE A 28 5.76 22.64 12.14
N TYR A 29 6.23 21.78 11.19
CA TYR A 29 7.28 22.10 10.24
C TYR A 29 6.82 21.78 8.82
N TYR A 30 7.03 22.70 7.89
CA TYR A 30 6.68 22.48 6.47
C TYR A 30 7.42 21.30 5.84
N GLU A 31 8.65 21.06 6.25
CA GLU A 31 9.45 19.91 5.81
C GLU A 31 8.74 18.57 6.10
N ARG A 32 8.05 18.45 7.23
CA ARG A 32 7.29 17.23 7.56
C ARG A 32 6.09 17.04 6.62
N VAL A 33 5.43 18.14 6.23
CA VAL A 33 4.33 18.07 5.25
C VAL A 33 4.85 17.67 3.88
N GLU A 34 6.01 18.19 3.50
CA GLU A 34 6.69 17.82 2.26
C GLU A 34 7.06 16.34 2.23
N ASN A 35 7.58 15.79 3.33
CA ASN A 35 7.87 14.37 3.47
C ASN A 35 6.59 13.51 3.33
N SER A 36 5.49 13.95 3.93
CA SER A 36 4.18 13.28 3.78
C SER A 36 3.67 13.33 2.35
N ARG A 37 3.86 14.45 1.62
CA ARG A 37 3.56 14.54 0.19
C ARG A 37 4.44 13.59 -0.64
N ASN A 38 5.72 13.51 -0.33
CA ASN A 38 6.63 12.60 -1.01
C ASN A 38 6.25 11.13 -0.80
N PHE A 39 5.75 10.80 0.39
CA PHE A 39 5.17 9.48 0.66
C PHE A 39 3.93 9.21 -0.21
N ALA A 40 3.00 10.16 -0.30
CA ALA A 40 1.84 10.04 -1.19
C ALA A 40 2.27 9.81 -2.65
N ASN A 41 3.26 10.56 -3.13
CA ASN A 41 3.81 10.39 -4.47
C ASN A 41 4.44 9.00 -4.66
N LYS A 42 5.12 8.47 -3.65
CA LYS A 42 5.70 7.11 -3.71
C LYS A 42 4.61 6.05 -3.82
N VAL A 43 3.55 6.14 -3.03
CA VAL A 43 2.38 5.25 -3.11
C VAL A 43 1.74 5.32 -4.49
N TRP A 44 1.52 6.53 -5.01
CA TRP A 44 0.95 6.76 -6.34
C TRP A 44 1.81 6.13 -7.45
N ASN A 45 3.11 6.34 -7.42
CA ASN A 45 4.03 5.80 -8.43
C ASN A 45 4.11 4.28 -8.36
N ALA A 46 4.13 3.69 -7.16
CA ALA A 46 4.10 2.25 -6.99
C ALA A 46 2.80 1.64 -7.54
N SER A 47 1.65 2.25 -7.25
CA SER A 47 0.35 1.78 -7.77
C SER A 47 0.28 1.87 -9.29
N ARG A 48 0.74 2.97 -9.89
CA ARG A 48 0.83 3.10 -11.36
C ARG A 48 1.72 2.03 -11.98
N PHE A 49 2.88 1.78 -11.38
CA PHE A 49 3.78 0.72 -11.84
C PHE A 49 3.09 -0.65 -11.84
N ILE A 50 2.38 -0.98 -10.77
CA ILE A 50 1.64 -2.24 -10.66
C ILE A 50 0.54 -2.32 -11.71
N MET A 51 -0.30 -1.29 -11.84
CA MET A 51 -1.40 -1.27 -12.82
C MET A 51 -0.89 -1.41 -14.26
N MET A 52 0.18 -0.71 -14.62
CA MET A 52 0.79 -0.83 -15.96
C MET A 52 1.28 -2.24 -16.24
N ASN A 53 1.89 -2.92 -15.27
CA ASN A 53 2.35 -4.30 -15.45
C ASN A 53 1.18 -5.30 -15.52
N MET A 54 0.09 -5.06 -14.78
CA MET A 54 -1.15 -5.84 -14.88
C MET A 54 -1.78 -5.72 -16.28
N GLU A 55 -1.89 -4.49 -16.77
CA GLU A 55 -2.44 -4.17 -18.09
C GLU A 55 -1.60 -4.81 -19.22
N GLN A 56 -0.28 -4.70 -19.14
CA GLN A 56 0.62 -5.36 -20.09
C GLN A 56 0.50 -6.90 -20.06
N ALA A 57 0.33 -7.48 -18.88
CA ALA A 57 0.13 -8.92 -18.75
C ALA A 57 -1.21 -9.36 -19.38
N LEU A 58 -2.28 -8.59 -19.15
CA LEU A 58 -3.59 -8.83 -19.74
C LEU A 58 -3.54 -8.72 -21.28
N GLU A 59 -2.91 -7.67 -21.82
CA GLU A 59 -2.73 -7.50 -23.27
C GLU A 59 -1.97 -8.66 -23.92
N LYS A 60 -0.91 -9.15 -23.26
CA LYS A 60 -0.08 -10.26 -23.78
C LYS A 60 -0.75 -11.62 -23.71
N THR A 61 -1.46 -11.89 -22.61
CA THR A 61 -2.00 -13.24 -22.31
C THR A 61 -3.48 -13.37 -22.65
N GLY A 62 -4.20 -12.25 -22.72
CA GLY A 62 -5.68 -12.22 -22.81
C GLY A 62 -6.37 -12.77 -21.56
N LYS A 63 -5.65 -12.89 -20.45
CA LYS A 63 -6.16 -13.46 -19.19
C LYS A 63 -5.93 -12.50 -18.02
N ASP A 64 -6.95 -12.38 -17.19
CA ASP A 64 -6.84 -11.66 -15.92
C ASP A 64 -5.91 -12.38 -14.94
N ILE A 65 -5.41 -11.60 -13.98
CA ILE A 65 -4.62 -12.13 -12.87
C ILE A 65 -5.51 -13.02 -12.00
N THR A 66 -5.04 -14.22 -11.72
CA THR A 66 -5.75 -15.20 -10.92
C THR A 66 -5.00 -15.52 -9.62
N THR A 67 -5.74 -15.95 -8.59
CA THR A 67 -5.13 -16.41 -7.34
C THR A 67 -4.20 -17.60 -7.63
N PRO A 68 -2.88 -17.49 -7.33
CA PRO A 68 -1.93 -18.57 -7.55
C PRO A 68 -2.14 -19.70 -6.54
N ALA A 69 -1.73 -20.92 -6.90
CA ALA A 69 -1.58 -21.98 -5.92
C ALA A 69 -0.45 -21.63 -4.94
N ALA A 70 -0.53 -22.12 -3.71
CA ALA A 70 0.50 -21.87 -2.70
C ALA A 70 1.91 -22.35 -3.09
N ALA A 71 1.98 -23.35 -3.99
CA ALA A 71 3.23 -23.86 -4.55
C ALA A 71 3.86 -22.91 -5.58
N ASP A 72 3.07 -22.05 -6.23
CA ASP A 72 3.51 -21.12 -7.26
C ASP A 72 4.08 -19.82 -6.65
N LEU A 73 3.79 -19.56 -5.37
CA LEU A 73 4.36 -18.45 -4.65
C LEU A 73 5.83 -18.69 -4.34
N GLN A 74 6.69 -17.80 -4.80
CA GLN A 74 8.12 -17.83 -4.48
C GLN A 74 8.39 -17.40 -3.03
N PRO A 75 9.58 -17.69 -2.48
CA PRO A 75 9.92 -17.29 -1.11
C PRO A 75 9.73 -15.80 -0.82
N VAL A 76 10.02 -14.93 -1.79
CA VAL A 76 9.85 -13.48 -1.65
C VAL A 76 8.38 -13.07 -1.58
N ASP A 77 7.49 -13.77 -2.30
CA ASP A 77 6.04 -13.53 -2.25
C ASP A 77 5.50 -13.91 -0.87
N LYS A 78 5.91 -15.07 -0.38
CA LYS A 78 5.54 -15.56 0.97
C LYS A 78 6.08 -14.65 2.07
N TRP A 79 7.28 -14.11 1.88
CA TRP A 79 7.88 -13.16 2.81
C TRP A 79 7.04 -11.88 2.94
N ILE A 80 6.70 -11.22 1.82
CA ILE A 80 5.93 -9.96 1.90
C ILE A 80 4.50 -10.20 2.40
N LEU A 81 3.87 -11.32 2.04
CA LEU A 81 2.54 -11.69 2.55
C LEU A 81 2.57 -11.94 4.07
N SER A 82 3.62 -12.60 4.57
CA SER A 82 3.83 -12.79 6.02
C SER A 82 4.05 -11.47 6.75
N LYS A 83 4.80 -10.54 6.14
CA LYS A 83 5.01 -9.19 6.67
C LYS A 83 3.70 -8.39 6.72
N LEU A 84 2.90 -8.47 5.65
CA LEU A 84 1.58 -7.86 5.60
C LEU A 84 0.66 -8.41 6.70
N ASN A 85 0.63 -9.74 6.87
CA ASN A 85 -0.18 -10.37 7.91
C ASN A 85 0.19 -9.88 9.32
N THR A 86 1.48 -9.75 9.61
CA THR A 86 1.96 -9.18 10.87
C THR A 86 1.56 -7.71 11.00
N LEU A 87 1.70 -6.94 9.92
CA LEU A 87 1.30 -5.53 9.89
C LEU A 87 -0.19 -5.35 10.19
N VAL A 88 -1.07 -6.14 9.55
CA VAL A 88 -2.53 -6.08 9.76
C VAL A 88 -2.84 -6.30 11.23
N LYS A 89 -2.25 -7.33 11.85
CA LYS A 89 -2.42 -7.60 13.28
C LYS A 89 -1.97 -6.42 14.14
N ASP A 90 -0.74 -5.97 13.93
CA ASP A 90 -0.14 -4.91 14.74
C ASP A 90 -0.88 -3.59 14.63
N VAL A 91 -1.29 -3.21 13.40
CA VAL A 91 -2.06 -1.98 13.15
C VAL A 91 -3.43 -2.07 13.80
N THR A 92 -4.12 -3.21 13.67
CA THR A 92 -5.42 -3.42 14.32
C THR A 92 -5.30 -3.30 15.84
N ASP A 93 -4.33 -3.98 16.45
CA ASP A 93 -4.08 -3.92 17.89
C ASP A 93 -3.78 -2.47 18.35
N ASN A 94 -2.93 -1.73 17.62
CA ASN A 94 -2.62 -0.34 17.97
C ASN A 94 -3.83 0.60 17.81
N MET A 95 -4.65 0.41 16.78
CA MET A 95 -5.86 1.21 16.59
C MET A 95 -6.90 0.96 17.69
N ASP A 96 -7.08 -0.28 18.11
CA ASP A 96 -7.97 -0.66 19.22
C ASP A 96 -7.54 -0.03 20.56
N HIS A 97 -6.22 0.23 20.71
CA HIS A 97 -5.66 0.94 21.87
C HIS A 97 -5.54 2.46 21.67
N PHE A 98 -6.08 3.01 20.58
CA PHE A 98 -5.97 4.43 20.22
C PHE A 98 -4.54 4.94 20.01
N GLU A 99 -3.62 4.06 19.68
CA GLU A 99 -2.21 4.37 19.38
C GLU A 99 -2.03 4.71 17.89
N LEU A 100 -2.79 5.69 17.39
CA LEU A 100 -2.92 6.00 15.97
C LEU A 100 -1.59 6.40 15.31
N GLY A 101 -0.73 7.12 16.03
CA GLY A 101 0.58 7.53 15.55
C GLY A 101 1.53 6.34 15.35
N ILE A 102 1.46 5.32 16.24
CA ILE A 102 2.24 4.09 16.13
C ILE A 102 1.72 3.25 14.97
N ALA A 103 0.40 3.10 14.87
CA ALA A 103 -0.25 2.37 13.79
C ALA A 103 0.16 2.91 12.41
N VAL A 104 0.03 4.22 12.19
CA VAL A 104 0.36 4.82 10.89
C VAL A 104 1.85 4.76 10.57
N GLN A 105 2.73 4.85 11.58
CA GLN A 105 4.17 4.71 11.35
C GLN A 105 4.53 3.31 10.83
N LYS A 106 3.93 2.26 11.39
CA LYS A 106 4.12 0.89 10.89
C LYS A 106 3.63 0.71 9.45
N VAL A 107 2.49 1.31 9.10
CA VAL A 107 1.99 1.30 7.71
C VAL A 107 2.96 2.03 6.78
N TYR A 108 3.45 3.20 7.20
CA TYR A 108 4.42 3.99 6.46
C TYR A 108 5.71 3.20 6.17
N ASP A 109 6.31 2.62 7.22
CA ASP A 109 7.57 1.87 7.11
C ASP A 109 7.41 0.64 6.22
N PHE A 110 6.30 -0.10 6.38
CA PHE A 110 6.00 -1.24 5.52
C PHE A 110 5.89 -0.86 4.04
N ILE A 111 5.11 0.19 3.74
CA ILE A 111 4.90 0.62 2.34
C ILE A 111 6.21 1.14 1.75
N TRP A 112 6.91 2.01 2.49
CA TRP A 112 8.12 2.65 1.97
C TRP A 112 9.25 1.66 1.80
N ASP A 113 9.63 0.96 2.85
CA ASP A 113 10.81 0.11 2.88
C ASP A 113 10.54 -1.29 2.34
N GLU A 114 9.63 -2.04 2.98
CA GLU A 114 9.46 -3.47 2.68
C GLU A 114 8.78 -3.70 1.34
N PHE A 115 7.72 -2.95 1.04
CA PHE A 115 6.98 -3.11 -0.20
C PHE A 115 7.65 -2.41 -1.38
N CYS A 116 7.87 -1.08 -1.30
CA CYS A 116 8.39 -0.32 -2.44
C CYS A 116 9.88 -0.57 -2.68
N ASP A 117 10.73 -0.46 -1.65
CA ASP A 117 12.18 -0.53 -1.82
C ASP A 117 12.70 -1.95 -1.96
N TRP A 118 12.03 -2.94 -1.36
CA TRP A 118 12.45 -4.33 -1.44
C TRP A 118 11.59 -5.17 -2.37
N TYR A 119 10.32 -5.38 -2.04
CA TYR A 119 9.51 -6.37 -2.76
C TYR A 119 9.33 -6.02 -4.24
N ILE A 120 8.95 -4.79 -4.56
CA ILE A 120 8.77 -4.34 -5.95
C ILE A 120 10.06 -4.56 -6.75
N GLU A 121 11.22 -4.18 -6.19
CA GLU A 121 12.50 -4.35 -6.89
C GLU A 121 12.86 -5.83 -7.12
N MET A 122 12.63 -6.69 -6.13
CA MET A 122 12.92 -8.12 -6.24
C MET A 122 12.07 -8.84 -7.29
N VAL A 123 10.83 -8.39 -7.53
CA VAL A 123 9.93 -9.06 -8.49
C VAL A 123 10.01 -8.51 -9.90
N LYS A 124 10.64 -7.35 -10.12
CA LYS A 124 10.79 -6.75 -11.47
C LYS A 124 11.29 -7.73 -12.53
N PRO A 125 12.33 -8.56 -12.31
CA PRO A 125 12.77 -9.53 -13.32
C PRO A 125 11.69 -10.51 -13.75
N ARG A 126 10.81 -10.91 -12.81
CA ARG A 126 9.69 -11.82 -13.08
C ARG A 126 8.58 -11.13 -13.89
N LEU A 127 8.34 -9.85 -13.66
CA LEU A 127 7.33 -9.07 -14.38
C LEU A 127 7.71 -8.90 -15.86
N TYR A 128 9.00 -8.80 -16.15
CA TYR A 128 9.51 -8.61 -17.51
C TYR A 128 9.81 -9.94 -18.24
N SER A 129 9.84 -11.06 -17.53
CA SER A 129 10.05 -12.37 -18.13
C SER A 129 8.84 -12.77 -18.95
N THR A 130 9.10 -13.34 -20.15
CA THR A 130 8.06 -13.89 -21.03
C THR A 130 7.94 -15.41 -20.92
N ASP A 131 8.86 -16.04 -20.20
CA ASP A 131 9.05 -17.50 -20.27
C ASP A 131 8.36 -18.24 -19.11
N ASP A 132 7.93 -17.52 -18.06
CA ASP A 132 7.29 -18.10 -16.88
C ASP A 132 6.02 -17.31 -16.49
N ALA A 133 4.94 -17.60 -17.19
CA ALA A 133 3.64 -16.96 -16.95
C ALA A 133 3.06 -17.27 -15.56
N VAL A 134 3.38 -18.42 -14.98
CA VAL A 134 2.92 -18.81 -13.64
C VAL A 134 3.60 -17.93 -12.59
N SER A 135 4.90 -17.78 -12.66
CA SER A 135 5.66 -16.92 -11.78
C SER A 135 5.26 -15.44 -11.94
N GLN A 136 5.03 -14.97 -13.16
CA GLN A 136 4.55 -13.61 -13.42
C GLN A 136 3.18 -13.36 -12.78
N ASN A 137 2.23 -14.29 -12.98
CA ASN A 137 0.90 -14.19 -12.36
C ASN A 137 0.98 -14.16 -10.84
N ALA A 138 1.80 -15.02 -10.22
CA ALA A 138 1.99 -15.04 -8.78
C ALA A 138 2.57 -13.72 -8.25
N ALA A 139 3.54 -13.13 -8.94
CA ALA A 139 4.10 -11.83 -8.59
C ALA A 139 3.07 -10.69 -8.71
N LEU A 140 2.32 -10.63 -9.79
CA LEU A 140 1.29 -9.61 -10.03
C LEU A 140 0.13 -9.72 -9.04
N TRP A 141 -0.32 -10.94 -8.75
CA TRP A 141 -1.34 -11.19 -7.74
C TRP A 141 -0.88 -10.73 -6.36
N THR A 142 0.34 -11.05 -5.98
CA THR A 142 0.91 -10.64 -4.69
C THR A 142 1.05 -9.13 -4.60
N LEU A 143 1.56 -8.47 -5.67
CA LEU A 143 1.64 -7.00 -5.73
C LEU A 143 0.27 -6.34 -5.55
N LYS A 144 -0.75 -6.82 -6.27
CA LYS A 144 -2.13 -6.31 -6.17
C LYS A 144 -2.69 -6.51 -4.77
N THR A 145 -2.58 -7.72 -4.22
CA THR A 145 -3.12 -8.07 -2.90
C THR A 145 -2.48 -7.22 -1.80
N VAL A 146 -1.15 -7.13 -1.78
CA VAL A 146 -0.43 -6.34 -0.78
C VAL A 146 -0.76 -4.86 -0.90
N LEU A 147 -0.85 -4.33 -2.12
CA LEU A 147 -1.22 -2.92 -2.33
C LEU A 147 -2.63 -2.64 -1.80
N ILE A 148 -3.62 -3.45 -2.15
CA ILE A 148 -5.02 -3.24 -1.72
C ILE A 148 -5.12 -3.24 -0.20
N ASP A 149 -4.54 -4.21 0.49
CA ASP A 149 -4.61 -4.27 1.95
C ASP A 149 -3.82 -3.14 2.61
N ALA A 150 -2.65 -2.77 2.07
CA ALA A 150 -1.89 -1.62 2.55
C ALA A 150 -2.67 -0.30 2.37
N LEU A 151 -3.40 -0.13 1.27
CA LEU A 151 -4.28 1.03 1.06
C LEU A 151 -5.42 1.07 2.09
N LYS A 152 -6.02 -0.08 2.42
CA LYS A 152 -7.05 -0.16 3.46
C LYS A 152 -6.51 0.25 4.83
N LEU A 153 -5.31 -0.20 5.20
CA LEU A 153 -4.65 0.21 6.45
C LEU A 153 -4.28 1.70 6.46
N LEU A 154 -3.92 2.27 5.31
CA LEU A 154 -3.55 3.68 5.16
C LEU A 154 -4.77 4.61 5.08
N HIS A 155 -5.92 4.11 4.64
CA HIS A 155 -7.11 4.91 4.31
C HIS A 155 -7.58 5.85 5.43
N PRO A 156 -7.62 5.46 6.72
CA PRO A 156 -8.04 6.37 7.80
C PRO A 156 -7.19 7.65 7.89
N TYR A 157 -5.96 7.59 7.41
CA TYR A 157 -4.99 8.68 7.47
C TYR A 157 -4.91 9.51 6.20
N MET A 158 -5.00 8.85 5.04
CA MET A 158 -4.87 9.44 3.70
C MET A 158 -6.05 9.01 2.79
N PRO A 159 -7.28 9.49 3.07
CA PRO A 159 -8.48 8.94 2.45
C PRO A 159 -8.58 9.22 0.95
N PHE A 160 -8.05 10.35 0.45
CA PHE A 160 -8.27 10.75 -0.94
C PHE A 160 -7.44 9.93 -1.92
N ILE A 161 -6.13 9.82 -1.69
CA ILE A 161 -5.25 9.05 -2.57
C ILE A 161 -5.57 7.55 -2.51
N THR A 162 -5.89 7.02 -1.33
CA THR A 162 -6.19 5.60 -1.16
C THR A 162 -7.49 5.21 -1.85
N GLU A 163 -8.52 6.06 -1.78
CA GLU A 163 -9.78 5.87 -2.52
C GLU A 163 -9.53 5.84 -4.02
N GLU A 164 -8.84 6.85 -4.56
CA GLU A 164 -8.56 6.97 -6.00
C GLU A 164 -7.83 5.75 -6.54
N ILE A 165 -6.77 5.29 -5.84
CA ILE A 165 -6.01 4.12 -6.26
C ILE A 165 -6.88 2.85 -6.16
N PHE A 166 -7.59 2.68 -5.04
CA PHE A 166 -8.42 1.51 -4.79
C PHE A 166 -9.49 1.34 -5.87
N CYS A 167 -10.24 2.38 -6.16
CA CYS A 167 -11.28 2.34 -7.20
C CYS A 167 -10.72 2.12 -8.61
N THR A 168 -9.45 2.44 -8.84
CA THR A 168 -8.81 2.24 -10.15
C THR A 168 -8.27 0.82 -10.32
N ILE A 169 -7.74 0.20 -9.25
CA ILE A 169 -7.06 -1.10 -9.35
C ILE A 169 -8.01 -2.30 -9.26
N GLN A 170 -9.22 -2.09 -8.80
CA GLN A 170 -10.23 -3.13 -8.68
C GLN A 170 -11.60 -2.61 -9.13
N ASN A 171 -12.50 -3.52 -9.51
CA ASN A 171 -13.86 -3.19 -9.99
C ASN A 171 -14.96 -3.88 -9.16
N GLU A 172 -14.62 -4.47 -8.02
CA GLU A 172 -15.54 -5.30 -7.23
C GLU A 172 -16.32 -4.50 -6.20
N GLU A 173 -15.72 -3.43 -5.67
CA GLU A 173 -16.29 -2.59 -4.62
C GLU A 173 -16.35 -1.13 -5.07
N GLU A 174 -17.44 -0.43 -4.72
CA GLU A 174 -17.66 0.97 -5.13
C GLU A 174 -16.73 1.96 -4.42
N SER A 175 -16.27 1.64 -3.22
CA SER A 175 -15.43 2.50 -2.39
C SER A 175 -14.63 1.69 -1.37
N ILE A 176 -13.41 2.14 -1.08
CA ILE A 176 -12.59 1.59 0.00
C ILE A 176 -13.28 1.76 1.38
N MET A 177 -14.11 2.80 1.53
CA MET A 177 -14.85 3.10 2.77
C MET A 177 -15.78 1.99 3.21
N ILE A 178 -16.37 1.25 2.26
CA ILE A 178 -17.31 0.16 2.53
C ILE A 178 -16.64 -1.21 2.43
N SER A 179 -15.37 -1.25 2.06
CA SER A 179 -14.61 -2.49 1.97
C SER A 179 -14.32 -3.06 3.37
N LYS A 180 -14.15 -4.38 3.44
CA LYS A 180 -13.79 -5.03 4.70
C LYS A 180 -12.36 -4.65 5.10
N TRP A 181 -12.18 -4.45 6.41
CA TRP A 181 -10.85 -4.33 7.01
C TRP A 181 -10.04 -5.60 6.75
N PRO A 182 -8.72 -5.50 6.47
CA PRO A 182 -7.90 -6.68 6.26
C PRO A 182 -7.91 -7.62 7.48
N GLU A 183 -7.97 -8.92 7.21
CA GLU A 183 -7.94 -9.95 8.24
C GLU A 183 -6.54 -10.58 8.32
N TYR A 184 -6.15 -11.02 9.51
CA TYR A 184 -4.90 -11.74 9.74
C TYR A 184 -5.19 -13.14 10.31
N SER A 185 -4.29 -14.08 10.04
CA SER A 185 -4.40 -15.48 10.46
C SER A 185 -3.18 -15.95 11.24
#